data_1fd757e32ec60c185f537396ed9845f5
#
_entry.id   1fd757e32ec60c185f537396ed9845f5
#
_cell.length_a   1.000
_cell.length_b   1.000
_cell.length_c   1.000
_cell.angle_alpha   90.00
_cell.angle_beta   90.00
_cell.angle_gamma   90.00
#
_symmetry.space_group_name_H-M   'P 1'
#
loop_
_entity.id
_entity.type
_entity.pdbx_description
1 polymer ?
#
loop_
_entity_poly.entity_id
_entity_poly.type
_entity_poly.pdbx_seq_one_letter_code
_entity_poly.pdbx_strand_id
1 'polypeptide(L)'
;AAAGEATAAARGITIAPIDMTRFDDEEALGAYRLLYPIWETPLLRHYRDLHVGALVREDARSILQETLRVYLEQGGSQRQTADVLGIHRNTLGYRLRQIRQVLTVDLDAPNTRLTLHLALIAHKMISG
;
A
#
# COMPACT_ATOMS: atom_id res chain seq x y z
N ALA A 1 19.00 -18.67 -6.24
CA ALA A 1 19.09 -17.34 -6.78
C ALA A 1 19.10 -17.33 -8.30
N ALA A 2 20.07 -17.97 -8.95
CA ALA A 2 20.13 -17.99 -10.42
C ALA A 2 18.93 -18.68 -11.06
N ALA A 3 18.44 -19.78 -10.45
CA ALA A 3 17.28 -20.50 -10.95
C ALA A 3 16.00 -19.65 -10.85
N GLY A 4 15.85 -18.85 -9.78
CA GLY A 4 14.72 -17.94 -9.61
C GLY A 4 14.73 -16.81 -10.63
N GLU A 5 15.88 -16.24 -10.91
CA GLU A 5 16.03 -15.18 -11.91
C GLU A 5 15.74 -15.68 -13.32
N ALA A 6 16.24 -16.85 -13.68
CA ALA A 6 15.97 -17.45 -14.98
C ALA A 6 14.47 -17.75 -15.16
N THR A 7 13.81 -18.25 -14.13
CA THR A 7 12.38 -18.53 -14.18
C THR A 7 11.57 -17.24 -14.31
N ALA A 8 11.91 -16.20 -13.57
CA ALA A 8 11.24 -14.90 -13.64
C ALA A 8 11.40 -14.28 -15.03
N ALA A 9 12.61 -14.31 -15.60
CA ALA A 9 12.85 -13.81 -16.96
C ALA A 9 12.08 -14.58 -18.01
N ALA A 10 11.98 -15.91 -17.88
CA ALA A 10 11.22 -16.75 -18.81
C ALA A 10 9.71 -16.45 -18.78
N ARG A 11 9.21 -15.92 -17.68
CA ARG A 11 7.81 -15.51 -17.52
C ARG A 11 7.54 -14.06 -17.92
N GLY A 12 8.54 -13.35 -18.46
CA GLY A 12 8.42 -11.93 -18.80
C GLY A 12 8.51 -10.99 -17.61
N ILE A 13 8.98 -11.47 -16.47
CA ILE A 13 9.18 -10.67 -15.27
C ILE A 13 10.63 -10.23 -15.21
N THR A 14 10.85 -8.92 -15.23
CA THR A 14 12.19 -8.34 -15.08
C THR A 14 12.43 -7.99 -13.62
N ILE A 15 13.47 -8.57 -13.03
CA ILE A 15 13.87 -8.25 -11.66
C ILE A 15 14.92 -7.15 -11.71
N ALA A 16 14.58 -5.96 -11.24
CA ALA A 16 15.50 -4.84 -11.20
C ALA A 16 16.48 -4.99 -10.03
N PRO A 17 17.73 -4.50 -10.16
CA PRO A 17 18.65 -4.43 -9.04
C PRO A 17 18.06 -3.56 -7.93
N ILE A 18 18.27 -3.96 -6.69
CA ILE A 18 17.78 -3.21 -5.53
C ILE A 18 18.72 -2.04 -5.24
N ASP A 19 18.26 -0.82 -5.41
CA ASP A 19 18.96 0.38 -5.00
C ASP A 19 18.49 0.79 -3.60
N MET A 20 19.26 0.39 -2.60
CA MET A 20 18.94 0.61 -1.20
C MET A 20 19.19 2.05 -0.76
N THR A 21 19.84 2.88 -1.58
CA THR A 21 20.15 4.27 -1.22
C THR A 21 18.91 5.17 -1.27
N ARG A 22 17.82 4.69 -1.88
CA ARG A 22 16.56 5.43 -2.00
C ARG A 22 15.72 5.40 -0.72
N PHE A 23 16.10 4.60 0.28
CA PHE A 23 15.30 4.37 1.48
C PHE A 23 16.14 4.69 2.72
N ASP A 24 15.76 5.77 3.41
CA ASP A 24 16.46 6.22 4.61
C ASP A 24 15.91 5.59 5.90
N ASP A 25 14.71 4.99 5.84
CA ASP A 25 14.01 4.43 6.98
C ASP A 25 14.03 2.89 6.92
N GLU A 26 14.64 2.25 7.93
CA GLU A 26 14.70 0.79 8.01
C GLU A 26 13.33 0.11 8.07
N GLU A 27 12.34 0.73 8.71
CA GLU A 27 10.99 0.16 8.76
C GLU A 27 10.36 0.14 7.38
N ALA A 28 10.49 1.23 6.63
CA ALA A 28 10.00 1.31 5.26
C ALA A 28 10.72 0.31 4.35
N LEU A 29 12.01 0.06 4.59
CA LEU A 29 12.81 -0.86 3.78
C LEU A 29 12.26 -2.29 3.76
N GLY A 30 11.64 -2.76 4.84
CA GLY A 30 11.15 -4.14 4.92
C GLY A 30 10.21 -4.50 3.78
N ALA A 31 9.14 -3.72 3.59
CA ALA A 31 8.19 -3.95 2.52
C ALA A 31 8.76 -3.62 1.14
N TYR A 32 9.51 -2.53 1.01
CA TYR A 32 10.14 -2.14 -0.25
C TYR A 32 11.12 -3.19 -0.75
N ARG A 33 11.90 -3.82 0.14
CA ARG A 33 12.80 -4.91 -0.23
C ARG A 33 12.07 -6.07 -0.90
N LEU A 34 10.87 -6.37 -0.42
CA LEU A 34 10.06 -7.44 -0.99
C LEU A 34 9.50 -7.04 -2.36
N LEU A 35 9.03 -5.80 -2.49
CA LEU A 35 8.30 -5.34 -3.67
C LEU A 35 9.20 -4.78 -4.77
N TYR A 36 10.36 -4.25 -4.42
CA TYR A 36 11.24 -3.57 -5.38
C TYR A 36 11.63 -4.45 -6.57
N PRO A 37 11.97 -5.75 -6.40
CA PRO A 37 12.31 -6.61 -7.53
C PRO A 37 11.19 -6.77 -8.56
N ILE A 38 9.94 -6.55 -8.18
CA ILE A 38 8.79 -6.68 -9.07
C ILE A 38 8.13 -5.33 -9.39
N TRP A 39 8.80 -4.23 -9.05
CA TRP A 39 8.26 -2.87 -9.17
C TRP A 39 7.71 -2.55 -10.57
N GLU A 40 8.44 -2.87 -11.62
CA GLU A 40 8.04 -2.54 -12.99
C GLU A 40 7.26 -3.67 -13.67
N THR A 41 6.88 -4.71 -12.93
CA THR A 41 6.15 -5.83 -13.50
C THR A 41 4.65 -5.60 -13.47
N PRO A 42 3.89 -6.24 -14.39
CA PRO A 42 2.42 -6.22 -14.33
C PRO A 42 1.85 -6.80 -13.03
N LEU A 43 2.60 -7.66 -12.34
CA LEU A 43 2.16 -8.28 -11.09
C LEU A 43 1.89 -7.24 -10.00
N LEU A 44 2.79 -6.27 -9.84
CA LEU A 44 2.63 -5.24 -8.81
C LEU A 44 1.43 -4.33 -9.14
N ARG A 45 1.27 -3.95 -10.40
CA ARG A 45 0.12 -3.16 -10.85
C ARG A 45 -1.19 -3.90 -10.65
N HIS A 46 -1.22 -5.18 -10.96
CA HIS A 46 -2.40 -6.01 -10.75
C HIS A 46 -2.77 -6.08 -9.26
N TYR A 47 -1.79 -6.26 -8.40
CA TYR A 47 -2.01 -6.27 -6.95
C TYR A 47 -2.59 -4.94 -6.45
N ARG A 48 -2.00 -3.81 -6.87
CA ARG A 48 -2.49 -2.48 -6.56
C ARG A 48 -3.95 -2.32 -7.02
N ASP A 49 -4.24 -2.66 -8.26
CA ASP A 49 -5.56 -2.48 -8.85
C ASP A 49 -6.61 -3.34 -8.17
N LEU A 50 -6.26 -4.58 -7.84
CA LEU A 50 -7.16 -5.52 -7.18
C LEU A 50 -7.58 -5.05 -5.78
N HIS A 51 -6.62 -4.54 -5.00
CA HIS A 51 -6.87 -4.26 -3.58
C HIS A 51 -7.22 -2.80 -3.27
N VAL A 52 -6.66 -1.85 -3.98
CA VAL A 52 -6.93 -0.42 -3.74
C VAL A 52 -7.33 0.35 -4.99
N GLY A 53 -7.48 -0.32 -6.12
CA GLY A 53 -7.81 0.35 -7.38
C GLY A 53 -9.10 1.16 -7.32
N ALA A 54 -10.14 0.64 -6.70
CA ALA A 54 -11.41 1.35 -6.53
C ALA A 54 -11.22 2.65 -5.73
N LEU A 55 -10.44 2.59 -4.65
CA LEU A 55 -10.15 3.77 -3.84
C LEU A 55 -9.37 4.81 -4.63
N VAL A 56 -8.34 4.38 -5.35
CA VAL A 56 -7.53 5.28 -6.18
C VAL A 56 -8.39 6.01 -7.23
N ARG A 57 -9.31 5.28 -7.86
CA ARG A 57 -10.19 5.86 -8.89
C ARG A 57 -11.22 6.83 -8.34
N GLU A 58 -11.78 6.58 -7.16
CA GLU A 58 -12.87 7.36 -6.60
C GLU A 58 -12.41 8.52 -5.71
N ASP A 59 -11.16 8.53 -5.28
CA ASP A 59 -10.63 9.49 -4.32
C ASP A 59 -9.86 10.60 -5.05
N ALA A 60 -10.60 11.57 -5.61
CA ALA A 60 -10.06 12.61 -6.48
C ALA A 60 -8.96 13.48 -5.82
N ARG A 61 -9.00 13.64 -4.50
CA ARG A 61 -8.04 14.46 -3.76
C ARG A 61 -7.05 13.64 -2.93
N SER A 62 -7.07 12.34 -3.08
CA SER A 62 -6.23 11.42 -2.31
C SER A 62 -6.43 11.50 -0.79
N ILE A 63 -7.57 12.03 -0.34
CA ILE A 63 -7.87 12.19 1.09
C ILE A 63 -8.08 10.83 1.75
N LEU A 64 -8.81 9.94 1.11
CA LEU A 64 -9.07 8.60 1.65
C LEU A 64 -7.83 7.72 1.60
N GLN A 65 -7.01 7.84 0.56
CA GLN A 65 -5.72 7.15 0.47
C GLN A 65 -4.80 7.57 1.61
N GLU A 66 -4.68 8.87 1.85
CA GLU A 66 -3.88 9.42 2.94
C GLU A 66 -4.39 8.94 4.30
N THR A 67 -5.70 8.98 4.50
CA THR A 67 -6.33 8.52 5.74
C THR A 67 -6.06 7.04 5.98
N LEU A 68 -6.22 6.21 4.95
CA LEU A 68 -5.96 4.78 5.04
C LEU A 68 -4.48 4.51 5.34
N ARG A 69 -3.57 5.19 4.64
CA ARG A 69 -2.14 5.03 4.85
C ARG A 69 -1.76 5.29 6.31
N VAL A 70 -2.19 6.42 6.86
CA VAL A 70 -1.88 6.78 8.25
C VAL A 70 -2.51 5.77 9.21
N TYR A 71 -3.76 5.38 8.96
CA TYR A 71 -4.45 4.38 9.78
C TYR A 71 -3.66 3.06 9.86
N LEU A 72 -3.15 2.60 8.73
CA LEU A 72 -2.36 1.37 8.67
C LEU A 72 -0.99 1.54 9.35
N GLU A 73 -0.34 2.69 9.15
CA GLU A 73 0.94 3.00 9.80
C GLU A 73 0.80 3.10 11.32
N GLN A 74 -0.37 3.51 11.81
CA GLN A 74 -0.66 3.59 13.24
C GLN A 74 -1.23 2.28 13.81
N GLY A 75 -1.09 1.18 13.08
CA GLY A 75 -1.53 -0.13 13.56
C GLY A 75 -3.03 -0.26 13.75
N GLY A 76 -3.83 0.53 13.05
CA GLY A 76 -5.28 0.52 13.18
C GLY A 76 -5.82 1.31 14.38
N SER A 77 -5.00 2.14 15.00
CA SER A 77 -5.42 3.01 16.11
C SER A 77 -6.12 4.25 15.57
N GLN A 78 -7.42 4.38 15.83
CA GLN A 78 -8.18 5.55 15.41
C GLN A 78 -7.70 6.82 16.11
N ARG A 79 -7.39 6.74 17.39
CA ARG A 79 -6.90 7.88 18.17
C ARG A 79 -5.60 8.43 17.59
N GLN A 80 -4.62 7.55 17.40
CA GLN A 80 -3.32 7.95 16.86
C GLN A 80 -3.44 8.48 15.43
N THR A 81 -4.30 7.86 14.62
CA THR A 81 -4.56 8.29 13.25
C THR A 81 -5.15 9.71 13.22
N ALA A 82 -6.15 9.97 14.03
CA ALA A 82 -6.75 11.30 14.12
C ALA A 82 -5.73 12.36 14.57
N ASP A 83 -4.89 12.02 15.55
CA ASP A 83 -3.84 12.91 16.02
C ASP A 83 -2.81 13.22 14.92
N VAL A 84 -2.35 12.21 14.19
CA VAL A 84 -1.36 12.40 13.11
C VAL A 84 -1.95 13.24 11.98
N LEU A 85 -3.20 12.98 11.61
CA LEU A 85 -3.87 13.73 10.52
C LEU A 85 -4.35 15.12 10.96
N GLY A 86 -4.38 15.39 12.28
CA GLY A 86 -4.90 16.66 12.79
C GLY A 86 -6.38 16.86 12.55
N ILE A 87 -7.17 15.79 12.61
CA ILE A 87 -8.62 15.82 12.38
C ILE A 87 -9.37 15.30 13.61
N HIS A 88 -10.64 15.68 13.70
CA HIS A 88 -11.51 15.18 14.76
C HIS A 88 -11.86 13.71 14.52
N ARG A 89 -12.05 12.96 15.62
CA ARG A 89 -12.40 11.54 15.56
C ARG A 89 -13.65 11.25 14.71
N ASN A 90 -14.62 12.15 14.69
CA ASN A 90 -15.84 11.98 13.90
C ASN A 90 -15.54 12.06 12.39
N THR A 91 -14.67 12.97 12.00
CA THR A 91 -14.20 13.09 10.61
C THR A 91 -13.46 11.81 10.20
N LEU A 92 -12.58 11.31 11.06
CA LEU A 92 -11.89 10.06 10.81
C LEU A 92 -12.88 8.90 10.66
N GLY A 93 -13.83 8.78 11.59
CA GLY A 93 -14.86 7.74 11.53
C GLY A 93 -15.64 7.75 10.22
N TYR A 94 -16.00 8.92 9.75
CA TYR A 94 -16.68 9.09 8.46
C TYR A 94 -15.80 8.62 7.29
N ARG A 95 -14.53 9.04 7.26
CA ARG A 95 -13.59 8.63 6.21
C ARG A 95 -13.35 7.12 6.21
N LEU A 96 -13.20 6.52 7.38
CA LEU A 96 -13.00 5.06 7.48
C LEU A 96 -14.24 4.29 6.99
N ARG A 97 -15.45 4.80 7.26
CA ARG A 97 -16.67 4.19 6.72
C ARG A 97 -16.71 4.27 5.20
N GLN A 98 -16.31 5.40 4.63
CA GLN A 98 -16.21 5.53 3.17
C GLN A 98 -15.22 4.54 2.57
N ILE A 99 -14.06 4.38 3.19
CA ILE A 99 -13.04 3.43 2.74
C ILE A 99 -13.59 2.00 2.77
N ARG A 100 -14.26 1.62 3.87
CA ARG A 100 -14.88 0.28 3.99
C ARG A 100 -15.92 0.04 2.90
N GLN A 101 -16.71 1.04 2.56
CA GLN A 101 -17.73 0.94 1.51
C GLN A 101 -17.09 0.81 0.13
N VAL A 102 -16.12 1.65 -0.19
CA VAL A 102 -15.45 1.64 -1.49
C VAL A 102 -14.70 0.33 -1.72
N LEU A 103 -13.98 -0.15 -0.72
CA LEU A 103 -13.15 -1.35 -0.84
C LEU A 103 -13.88 -2.64 -0.46
N THR A 104 -15.02 -2.53 0.23
CA THR A 104 -15.79 -3.68 0.74
C THR A 104 -14.91 -4.62 1.57
N VAL A 105 -14.23 -4.07 2.58
CA VAL A 105 -13.27 -4.80 3.41
C VAL A 105 -13.53 -4.57 4.89
N ASP A 106 -13.03 -5.50 5.70
CA ASP A 106 -12.99 -5.38 7.15
C ASP A 106 -11.62 -4.86 7.58
N LEU A 107 -11.55 -3.56 7.93
CA LEU A 107 -10.30 -2.93 8.36
C LEU A 107 -9.81 -3.40 9.73
N ASP A 108 -10.63 -4.13 10.48
CA ASP A 108 -10.23 -4.67 11.78
C ASP A 108 -9.49 -6.00 11.65
N ALA A 109 -9.57 -6.66 10.50
CA ALA A 109 -8.86 -7.90 10.25
C ALA A 109 -7.38 -7.63 9.98
N PRO A 110 -6.43 -8.23 10.76
CA PRO A 110 -5.00 -7.98 10.56
C PRO A 110 -4.50 -8.31 9.17
N ASN A 111 -4.97 -9.39 8.57
CA ASN A 111 -4.54 -9.78 7.23
C ASN A 111 -5.03 -8.80 6.17
N THR A 112 -6.23 -8.25 6.34
CA THR A 112 -6.76 -7.19 5.46
C THR A 112 -5.89 -5.95 5.55
N ARG A 113 -5.52 -5.52 6.75
CA ARG A 113 -4.64 -4.36 6.94
C ARG A 113 -3.28 -4.58 6.27
N LEU A 114 -2.70 -5.76 6.41
CA LEU A 114 -1.43 -6.08 5.76
C LEU A 114 -1.55 -5.98 4.23
N THR A 115 -2.59 -6.59 3.66
CA THR A 115 -2.85 -6.57 2.22
C THR A 115 -3.00 -5.15 1.69
N LEU A 116 -3.80 -4.32 2.36
CA LEU A 116 -4.02 -2.94 1.95
C LEU A 116 -2.77 -2.09 2.11
N HIS A 117 -1.99 -2.32 3.16
CA HIS A 117 -0.74 -1.59 3.37
C HIS A 117 0.25 -1.88 2.25
N LEU A 118 0.42 -3.15 1.89
CA LEU A 118 1.28 -3.52 0.76
C LEU A 118 0.77 -2.92 -0.56
N ALA A 119 -0.54 -2.89 -0.76
CA ALA A 119 -1.12 -2.33 -1.97
C ALA A 119 -0.93 -0.80 -2.07
N LEU A 120 -0.99 -0.08 -0.96
CA LEU A 120 -0.70 1.36 -0.93
C LEU A 120 0.78 1.65 -1.16
N ILE A 121 1.66 0.83 -0.62
CA ILE A 121 3.10 0.92 -0.90
C ILE A 121 3.34 0.68 -2.40
N ALA A 122 2.71 -0.35 -2.97
CA ALA A 122 2.78 -0.63 -4.40
C ALA A 122 2.31 0.56 -5.24
N HIS A 123 1.20 1.18 -4.84
CA HIS A 123 0.67 2.36 -5.53
C HIS A 123 1.67 3.51 -5.51
N LYS A 124 2.29 3.77 -4.38
CA LYS A 124 3.31 4.81 -4.25
C LYS A 124 4.52 4.53 -5.14
N MET A 125 4.96 3.28 -5.20
CA MET A 125 6.08 2.88 -6.06
C MET A 125 5.75 3.07 -7.54
N ILE A 126 4.55 2.71 -7.96
CA ILE A 126 4.09 2.83 -9.35
C ILE A 126 3.89 4.30 -9.75
N SER A 127 3.34 5.10 -8.85
CA SER A 127 2.99 6.50 -9.13
C SER A 127 4.17 7.46 -9.00
N GLY A 128 5.21 7.00 -8.42
CA GLY A 128 6.35 7.80 -8.34
C GLY A 128 7.17 8.16 -7.43
#